data_ec56cd788eba6ae7ad4f754a4a272d94
#
_entry.id   ec56cd788eba6ae7ad4f754a4a272d94
#
_cell.length_a   1.000
_cell.length_b   1.000
_cell.length_c   1.000
_cell.angle_alpha   90.00
_cell.angle_beta   90.00
_cell.angle_gamma   90.00
#
_symmetry.space_group_name_H-M   'P 1'
#
loop_
_entity.id
_entity.type
_entity.pdbx_description
1 polymer ?
#
loop_
_entity_poly.entity_id
_entity_poly.type
_entity_poly.pdbx_seq_one_letter_code
_entity_poly.pdbx_strand_id
1 'polypeptide(L)' 'MTLKAIIHKAEDGGFWGEVPSLPGCYSQGETFAELQVNLREAAQGCLAVLRDEGRSPEPEVEITELAL' A
#
# COMPACT_ATOMS: atom_id res chain seq x y z
N MET A 1 -3.63 -12.80 -5.80
CA MET A 1 -2.52 -11.83 -6.00
C MET A 1 -2.09 -11.25 -4.66
N THR A 2 -0.80 -11.16 -4.44
CA THR A 2 -0.24 -10.59 -3.22
C THR A 2 0.69 -9.44 -3.58
N LEU A 3 0.50 -8.30 -2.94
CA LEU A 3 1.33 -7.12 -3.16
C LEU A 3 1.95 -6.68 -1.83
N LYS A 4 3.16 -6.15 -1.91
CA LYS A 4 3.85 -5.62 -0.73
C LYS A 4 3.29 -4.26 -0.37
N ALA A 5 3.22 -4.00 0.93
CA ALA A 5 2.85 -2.69 1.46
C ALA A 5 3.93 -2.22 2.42
N ILE A 6 4.13 -0.91 2.46
CA ILE A 6 5.06 -0.29 3.40
C ILE A 6 4.23 0.43 4.45
N ILE A 7 4.46 0.11 5.71
CA ILE A 7 3.68 0.61 6.83
C ILE A 7 4.49 1.62 7.62
N HIS A 8 3.87 2.75 7.92
CA HIS A 8 4.48 3.84 8.68
C HIS A 8 3.63 4.18 9.90
N LYS A 9 4.28 4.60 10.97
CA LYS A 9 3.57 5.16 12.11
C LYS A 9 3.31 6.63 11.84
N ALA A 10 2.07 7.06 12.08
CA ALA A 10 1.73 8.48 11.95
C ALA A 10 2.18 9.23 13.21
N GLU A 11 2.59 10.49 13.04
CA GLU A 11 3.11 11.30 14.15
C GLU A 11 2.07 11.55 15.24
N ASP A 12 0.83 11.71 14.85
CA ASP A 12 -0.29 12.00 15.76
C ASP A 12 -1.05 10.77 16.22
N GLY A 13 -0.46 9.61 16.03
CA GLY A 13 -1.06 8.31 16.37
C GLY A 13 -1.62 7.62 15.16
N GLY A 14 -1.85 6.31 15.30
CA GLY A 14 -2.30 5.48 14.20
C GLY A 14 -1.19 5.11 13.23
N PHE A 15 -1.62 4.67 12.05
CA PHE A 15 -0.71 4.17 11.01
C PHE A 15 -1.18 4.63 9.64
N TRP A 16 -0.24 4.70 8.69
CA TRP A 16 -0.57 4.81 7.29
C TRP A 16 0.29 3.85 6.50
N GLY A 17 -0.15 3.51 5.32
CA GLY A 17 0.57 2.57 4.48
C GLY A 17 0.41 2.88 3.01
N GLU A 18 1.33 2.35 2.23
CA GLU A 18 1.33 2.52 0.79
C GLU A 18 1.63 1.20 0.11
N VAL A 19 1.14 1.06 -1.12
CA VAL A 19 1.43 -0.11 -1.96
C VAL A 19 2.25 0.39 -3.14
N PRO A 20 3.59 0.23 -3.10
CA PRO A 20 4.46 0.82 -4.13
C PRO A 20 4.16 0.38 -5.55
N SER A 21 3.68 -0.84 -5.75
CA SER A 21 3.34 -1.34 -7.09
C SER A 21 2.09 -0.71 -7.69
N LEU A 22 1.34 0.06 -6.89
CA LEU A 22 0.12 0.73 -7.33
C LEU A 22 0.29 2.23 -7.09
N PRO A 23 0.62 3.01 -8.14
CA PRO A 23 0.84 4.45 -7.99
C PRO A 23 -0.34 5.15 -7.30
N GLY A 24 -0.05 5.93 -6.27
CA GLY A 24 -1.05 6.67 -5.52
C GLY A 24 -1.90 5.86 -4.57
N CYS A 25 -1.58 4.58 -4.36
CA CYS A 25 -2.34 3.71 -3.48
C CYS A 25 -1.81 3.80 -2.05
N TYR A 26 -2.55 4.46 -1.18
CA TYR A 26 -2.24 4.55 0.24
C TYR A 26 -3.51 4.66 1.06
N SER A 27 -3.41 4.38 2.34
CA SER A 27 -4.54 4.52 3.26
C SER A 27 -4.02 4.69 4.69
N GLN A 28 -4.92 4.83 5.64
CA GLN A 28 -4.58 5.05 7.02
C GLN A 28 -5.56 4.32 7.93
N GLY A 29 -5.22 4.19 9.20
CA GLY A 29 -6.06 3.59 10.21
C GLY A 29 -5.52 3.87 11.60
N GLU A 30 -6.39 3.83 12.60
CA GLU A 30 -6.01 4.03 14.01
C GLU A 30 -5.21 2.85 14.55
N THR A 31 -5.49 1.65 14.04
CA THR A 31 -4.79 0.43 14.41
C THR A 31 -4.22 -0.22 13.16
N PHE A 32 -3.28 -1.14 13.36
CA PHE A 32 -2.72 -1.90 12.25
C PHE A 32 -3.79 -2.71 11.53
N ALA A 33 -4.70 -3.35 12.28
CA ALA A 33 -5.78 -4.14 11.70
C ALA A 33 -6.71 -3.28 10.85
N GLU A 34 -7.04 -2.08 11.33
CA GLU A 34 -7.88 -1.15 10.57
C GLU A 34 -7.15 -0.70 9.30
N LEU A 35 -5.87 -0.39 9.41
CA LEU A 35 -5.07 -0.02 8.24
C LEU A 35 -5.07 -1.14 7.19
N GLN A 36 -4.93 -2.40 7.62
CA GLN A 36 -4.93 -3.53 6.68
C GLN A 36 -6.23 -3.61 5.89
N VAL A 37 -7.36 -3.43 6.55
CA VAL A 37 -8.67 -3.44 5.89
C VAL A 37 -8.77 -2.28 4.90
N ASN A 38 -8.43 -1.08 5.36
CA ASN A 38 -8.52 0.13 4.53
C ASN A 38 -7.57 0.08 3.34
N LEU A 39 -6.36 -0.42 3.56
CA LEU A 39 -5.35 -0.51 2.50
C LEU A 39 -5.76 -1.54 1.45
N ARG A 40 -6.37 -2.65 1.89
CA ARG A 40 -6.89 -3.65 0.94
C ARG A 40 -7.96 -3.05 0.06
N GLU A 41 -8.90 -2.31 0.63
CA GLU A 41 -9.95 -1.65 -0.14
C GLU A 41 -9.35 -0.65 -1.15
N ALA A 42 -8.38 0.14 -0.70
CA ALA A 42 -7.69 1.10 -1.57
C ALA A 42 -7.00 0.37 -2.73
N ALA A 43 -6.31 -0.74 -2.43
CA ALA A 43 -5.61 -1.51 -3.44
C ALA A 43 -6.57 -2.13 -4.46
N GLN A 44 -7.71 -2.64 -4.00
CA GLN A 44 -8.72 -3.18 -4.90
C GLN A 44 -9.26 -2.12 -5.85
N GLY A 45 -9.48 -0.89 -5.36
CA GLY A 45 -9.88 0.22 -6.19
C GLY A 45 -8.83 0.61 -7.22
N CYS A 46 -7.56 0.68 -6.80
CA CYS A 46 -6.46 0.99 -7.70
C CYS A 46 -6.30 -0.08 -8.78
N LEU A 47 -6.44 -1.36 -8.41
CA LEU A 47 -6.36 -2.47 -9.38
C LEU A 47 -7.49 -2.40 -10.39
N ALA A 48 -8.69 -2.04 -9.97
CA ALA A 48 -9.83 -1.89 -10.88
C ALA A 48 -9.56 -0.80 -11.91
N VAL A 49 -9.03 0.34 -11.49
CA VAL A 49 -8.67 1.45 -12.39
C VAL A 49 -7.61 0.99 -13.39
N LEU A 50 -6.55 0.33 -12.93
CA LEU A 50 -5.50 -0.16 -13.81
C LEU A 50 -6.07 -1.15 -14.84
N ARG A 51 -6.96 -2.05 -14.41
CA ARG A 51 -7.60 -3.02 -15.31
C ARG A 51 -8.39 -2.31 -16.40
N ASP A 52 -9.16 -1.30 -16.02
CA ASP A 52 -9.97 -0.52 -16.98
C ASP A 52 -9.08 0.20 -17.99
N GLU A 53 -7.88 0.58 -17.59
CA GLU A 53 -6.90 1.23 -18.45
C GLU A 53 -6.03 0.25 -19.24
N GLY A 54 -6.23 -1.06 -19.04
CA GLY A 54 -5.40 -2.09 -19.68
C GLY A 54 -3.99 -2.14 -19.14
N ARG A 55 -3.79 -1.72 -17.89
CA ARG A 55 -2.47 -1.65 -17.25
C ARG A 55 -2.34 -2.71 -16.17
N SER A 56 -1.12 -2.97 -15.75
CA SER A 56 -0.80 -3.88 -14.67
C SER A 56 -0.05 -3.15 -13.56
N PRO A 57 -0.03 -3.69 -12.33
CA PRO A 57 0.79 -3.13 -11.26
C PRO A 57 2.26 -3.06 -11.68
N GLU A 58 2.98 -2.07 -11.14
CA GLU A 58 4.41 -1.94 -11.38
C GLU A 58 5.17 -3.06 -10.67
N PRO A 59 6.42 -3.35 -11.10
CA PRO A 59 7.24 -4.35 -10.43
C PRO A 59 7.39 -4.04 -8.94
N GLU A 60 7.47 -5.09 -8.11
CA GLU A 60 7.68 -4.93 -6.68
C GLU A 60 9.02 -4.24 -6.40
N VAL A 61 9.00 -3.36 -5.42
CA VAL A 61 10.23 -2.74 -4.93
C VAL A 61 10.96 -3.71 -4.01
N GLU A 62 12.28 -3.63 -4.01
CA GLU A 62 13.08 -4.38 -3.06
C GLU A 62 13.35 -3.51 -1.85
N ILE A 63 13.21 -4.12 -0.66
CA ILE A 63 13.49 -3.44 0.60
C ILE A 63 14.67 -4.16 1.23
N THR A 64 15.72 -3.40 1.55
CA THR A 64 16.92 -3.97 2.17
C THR A 64 17.36 -3.11 3.34
N GLU A 65 18.04 -3.74 4.28
CA GLU A 65 18.65 -3.03 5.39
C GLU A 65 20.11 -2.81 5.08
N LEU A 66 20.59 -1.61 5.40
CA LEU A 66 22.01 -1.26 5.23
C LEU A 66 22.64 -1.12 6.61
N ALA A 67 23.78 -1.79 6.79
CA ALA A 67 24.59 -1.61 7.99
C ALA A 67 25.44 -0.37 7.83
N LEU A 68 25.36 0.55 8.78
CA LEU A 68 26.10 1.78 8.77
C LEU A 68 27.20 1.82 9.83
#